data_c401800ef25ea9ef35dc1b0cda4fd9d0
#
_entry.id   c401800ef25ea9ef35dc1b0cda4fd9d0
#
_cell.length_a   1.000
_cell.length_b   1.000
_cell.length_c   1.000
_cell.angle_alpha   90.00
_cell.angle_beta   90.00
_cell.angle_gamma   90.00
#
_symmetry.space_group_name_H-M   'P 1'
#
loop_
_entity.id
_entity.type
_entity.pdbx_description
1 polymer ?
#
loop_
_entity_poly.entity_id
_entity_poly.type
_entity_poly.pdbx_seq_one_letter_code
_entity_poly.pdbx_strand_id
1 'polypeptide(L)'
;GLAVMSEGYDGSGVGILLRDIGGPFAAMKHIPILSGIFSSSGLKRLDRFMMDRGFTTKYKVTFKANGARPTGVPKRDVYLVRAYDYPTDWEDYSQEALLRELMPIRLRLQEMGAAEKDMVVFSFWPDTIMIKEVGDPVAVADYLQLDRKDLTARVIMLQGRQNTNYEIDLYACHPFFLQGYATMTNGENTAFIQNRDFLMSRGFDGYHGYLSDSEVFTHSLHYLISYLGLGLECYKHGITPLNDDAIETHPDTAFLKHLKYACRSLIIDGPNCVIGCLPDTTLFMVQDRKKLRPGVIGGSDGTYVFSSEICGLDAVIPHRDKQHDFQPMHLDTAVVTPRRLKVELLCQADPLMVN
;
A
#
# COMPACT_ATOMS: atom_id res chain seq x y z
N GLY A 1 0.75 6.44 -16.56
CA GLY A 1 -0.61 6.19 -16.09
C GLY A 1 -1.21 7.42 -15.43
N LEU A 2 -0.68 7.90 -14.30
CA LEU A 2 -1.29 9.02 -13.55
C LEU A 2 -1.43 10.31 -14.37
N ALA A 3 -0.52 10.59 -15.28
CA ALA A 3 -0.58 11.80 -16.13
C ALA A 3 -1.88 11.93 -16.95
N VAL A 4 -2.45 10.81 -17.40
CA VAL A 4 -3.70 10.79 -18.19
C VAL A 4 -4.95 10.73 -17.33
N MET A 5 -4.79 10.50 -16.02
CA MET A 5 -5.88 10.43 -15.03
C MET A 5 -5.96 11.72 -14.19
N SER A 6 -4.97 12.60 -14.32
CA SER A 6 -4.90 13.85 -13.55
C SER A 6 -5.66 14.95 -14.26
N GLU A 7 -6.50 15.66 -13.53
CA GLU A 7 -7.20 16.88 -13.96
C GLU A 7 -6.43 18.17 -13.58
N GLY A 8 -5.16 18.02 -13.18
CA GLY A 8 -4.32 19.09 -12.68
C GLY A 8 -4.14 19.05 -11.16
N TYR A 9 -3.36 20.02 -10.65
CA TYR A 9 -3.07 20.11 -9.22
C TYR A 9 -4.25 20.80 -8.48
N ASP A 10 -4.87 20.06 -7.60
CA ASP A 10 -6.00 20.51 -6.75
C ASP A 10 -5.63 20.63 -5.26
N GLY A 11 -4.33 20.63 -4.93
CA GLY A 11 -3.85 20.59 -3.55
C GLY A 11 -3.62 19.20 -3.02
N SER A 12 -3.73 18.17 -3.87
CA SER A 12 -3.61 16.77 -3.46
C SER A 12 -2.17 16.25 -3.41
N GLY A 13 -2.00 15.01 -2.98
CA GLY A 13 -0.72 14.33 -2.87
C GLY A 13 -0.62 13.10 -3.77
N VAL A 14 0.59 12.66 -3.97
CA VAL A 14 0.94 11.46 -4.72
C VAL A 14 1.78 10.52 -3.87
N GLY A 15 1.60 9.22 -4.06
CA GLY A 15 2.46 8.21 -3.46
C GLY A 15 2.81 7.10 -4.43
N ILE A 16 4.00 6.57 -4.24
CA ILE A 16 4.57 5.46 -5.01
C ILE A 16 5.09 4.42 -4.03
N LEU A 17 4.74 3.17 -4.27
CA LEU A 17 5.28 2.00 -3.58
C LEU A 17 5.92 1.06 -4.59
N LEU A 18 7.18 0.70 -4.35
CA LEU A 18 7.95 -0.26 -5.13
C LEU A 18 8.15 -1.53 -4.33
N ARG A 19 7.84 -2.70 -4.92
CA ARG A 19 8.05 -4.03 -4.36
C ARG A 19 8.69 -4.94 -5.40
N ASP A 20 9.34 -6.01 -4.95
CA ASP A 20 10.22 -6.82 -5.78
C ASP A 20 11.22 -5.92 -6.52
N ILE A 21 11.94 -5.16 -5.69
CA ILE A 21 12.83 -4.07 -6.11
C ILE A 21 14.03 -4.60 -6.89
N GLY A 22 14.40 -3.82 -7.92
CA GLY A 22 15.55 -4.10 -8.80
C GLY A 22 16.72 -3.15 -8.59
N GLY A 23 17.56 -3.04 -9.63
CA GLY A 23 18.70 -2.13 -9.61
C GLY A 23 19.68 -2.41 -8.47
N PRO A 24 20.30 -1.39 -7.89
CA PRO A 24 21.26 -1.55 -6.80
C PRO A 24 20.66 -2.15 -5.52
N PHE A 25 19.35 -2.00 -5.32
CA PHE A 25 18.65 -2.57 -4.16
C PHE A 25 18.30 -4.05 -4.31
N ALA A 26 18.43 -4.64 -5.50
CA ALA A 26 18.08 -6.05 -5.75
C ALA A 26 18.78 -7.04 -4.80
N ALA A 27 20.06 -6.79 -4.50
CA ALA A 27 20.83 -7.62 -3.57
C ALA A 27 20.47 -7.40 -2.09
N MET A 28 19.62 -6.41 -1.80
CA MET A 28 19.29 -5.98 -0.44
C MET A 28 17.82 -6.21 -0.07
N LYS A 29 17.09 -7.02 -0.85
CA LYS A 29 15.66 -7.33 -0.61
C LYS A 29 15.37 -7.99 0.74
N HIS A 30 16.36 -8.65 1.32
CA HIS A 30 16.24 -9.39 2.59
C HIS A 30 16.52 -8.53 3.83
N ILE A 31 17.03 -7.32 3.66
CA ILE A 31 17.33 -6.38 4.75
C ILE A 31 16.39 -5.18 4.73
N PRO A 32 16.19 -4.48 5.88
CA PRO A 32 15.25 -3.38 5.94
C PRO A 32 15.71 -2.17 5.14
N ILE A 33 14.77 -1.59 4.40
CA ILE A 33 14.97 -0.37 3.61
C ILE A 33 14.08 0.72 4.21
N LEU A 34 14.69 1.82 4.58
CA LEU A 34 14.02 3.00 5.08
C LEU A 34 13.79 3.98 3.93
N SER A 35 12.58 4.53 3.85
CA SER A 35 12.23 5.61 2.93
C SER A 35 11.61 6.77 3.70
N GLY A 36 12.02 8.00 3.39
CA GLY A 36 11.47 9.16 4.08
C GLY A 36 12.03 10.50 3.62
N ILE A 37 11.55 11.55 4.27
CA ILE A 37 11.98 12.94 4.10
C ILE A 37 12.61 13.41 5.40
N PHE A 38 13.76 14.08 5.30
CA PHE A 38 14.54 14.48 6.46
C PHE A 38 15.08 15.90 6.30
N SER A 39 15.09 16.65 7.40
CA SER A 39 15.94 17.82 7.54
C SER A 39 17.38 17.39 7.88
N SER A 40 18.30 18.32 7.88
CA SER A 40 19.68 18.06 8.34
C SER A 40 19.76 17.63 9.81
N SER A 41 18.87 18.15 10.68
CA SER A 41 18.76 17.70 12.08
C SER A 41 18.14 16.33 12.18
N GLY A 42 17.06 16.07 11.42
CA GLY A 42 16.39 14.78 11.36
C GLY A 42 17.32 13.65 10.90
N LEU A 43 18.17 13.89 9.91
CA LEU A 43 19.19 12.91 9.48
C LEU A 43 20.16 12.56 10.61
N LYS A 44 20.66 13.55 11.35
CA LYS A 44 21.58 13.30 12.48
C LYS A 44 20.91 12.49 13.58
N ARG A 45 19.62 12.74 13.82
CA ARG A 45 18.84 11.99 14.81
C ARG A 45 18.56 10.57 14.33
N LEU A 46 18.20 10.39 13.06
CA LEU A 46 18.07 9.07 12.44
C LEU A 46 19.37 8.28 12.56
N ASP A 47 20.51 8.87 12.17
CA ASP A 47 21.81 8.20 12.20
C ASP A 47 22.17 7.73 13.61
N ARG A 48 21.97 8.59 14.63
CA ARG A 48 22.18 8.23 16.04
C ARG A 48 21.24 7.11 16.46
N PHE A 49 19.95 7.26 16.22
CA PHE A 49 18.92 6.29 16.61
C PHE A 49 19.16 4.89 16.04
N MET A 50 19.57 4.81 14.77
CA MET A 50 19.87 3.54 14.09
C MET A 50 21.19 2.94 14.61
N MET A 51 22.22 3.76 14.79
CA MET A 51 23.51 3.34 15.34
C MET A 51 23.36 2.79 16.78
N ASP A 52 22.61 3.48 17.63
CA ASP A 52 22.36 3.05 19.02
C ASP A 52 21.64 1.70 19.11
N ARG A 53 20.99 1.26 18.00
CA ARG A 53 20.32 -0.04 17.85
C ARG A 53 21.13 -1.06 17.07
N GLY A 54 22.36 -0.77 16.73
CA GLY A 54 23.25 -1.71 16.04
C GLY A 54 23.04 -1.81 14.52
N PHE A 55 22.13 -1.00 13.93
CA PHE A 55 21.95 -0.98 12.47
C PHE A 55 23.11 -0.29 11.79
N THR A 56 23.63 -0.90 10.72
CA THR A 56 24.66 -0.29 9.87
C THR A 56 24.17 0.01 8.47
N THR A 57 24.56 1.15 7.92
CA THR A 57 24.14 1.54 6.55
C THR A 57 24.85 0.65 5.53
N LYS A 58 24.08 -0.08 4.72
CA LYS A 58 24.57 -0.88 3.60
C LYS A 58 24.65 -0.08 2.32
N TYR A 59 23.59 0.63 1.99
CA TYR A 59 23.48 1.42 0.77
C TYR A 59 22.49 2.57 0.97
N LYS A 60 22.69 3.68 0.28
CA LYS A 60 21.78 4.83 0.34
C LYS A 60 21.69 5.56 -0.99
N VAL A 61 20.50 6.06 -1.27
CA VAL A 61 20.22 6.99 -2.35
C VAL A 61 19.55 8.22 -1.75
N THR A 62 19.99 9.39 -2.17
CA THR A 62 19.34 10.65 -1.87
C THR A 62 18.79 11.23 -3.16
N PHE A 63 17.56 11.70 -3.10
CA PHE A 63 16.96 12.45 -4.20
C PHE A 63 17.26 13.92 -3.97
N LYS A 64 17.89 14.54 -4.94
CA LYS A 64 17.99 15.99 -4.99
C LYS A 64 16.95 16.47 -5.98
N ALA A 65 16.16 17.41 -5.54
CA ALA A 65 15.25 18.11 -6.40
C ALA A 65 16.00 18.71 -7.60
N ASN A 66 15.49 18.50 -8.79
CA ASN A 66 16.06 19.02 -10.04
C ASN A 66 15.17 20.13 -10.59
N GLY A 67 15.80 21.26 -10.89
CA GLY A 67 15.11 22.40 -11.48
C GLY A 67 14.27 23.25 -10.50
N ALA A 68 13.31 23.97 -11.04
CA ALA A 68 12.40 24.80 -10.26
C ALA A 68 11.40 23.94 -9.50
N ARG A 69 11.19 24.26 -8.22
CA ARG A 69 10.21 23.56 -7.39
C ARG A 69 8.79 23.77 -7.96
N PRO A 70 8.02 22.68 -8.22
CA PRO A 70 6.66 22.82 -8.74
C PRO A 70 5.73 23.56 -7.75
N THR A 71 4.68 24.17 -8.30
CA THR A 71 3.63 24.78 -7.47
C THR A 71 3.01 23.72 -6.56
N GLY A 72 2.82 24.08 -5.29
CA GLY A 72 2.24 23.18 -4.28
C GLY A 72 3.23 22.22 -3.61
N VAL A 73 4.35 21.87 -4.24
CA VAL A 73 5.36 21.01 -3.60
C VAL A 73 6.10 21.79 -2.51
N PRO A 74 6.09 21.37 -1.23
CA PRO A 74 6.82 22.02 -0.17
C PRO A 74 8.35 21.95 -0.39
N LYS A 75 9.10 22.89 0.17
CA LYS A 75 10.55 22.77 0.21
C LYS A 75 10.96 21.67 1.16
N ARG A 76 11.68 20.67 0.65
CA ARG A 76 12.26 19.58 1.43
C ARG A 76 13.78 19.62 1.35
N ASP A 77 14.45 19.19 2.42
CA ASP A 77 15.91 19.15 2.42
C ASP A 77 16.42 17.89 1.72
N VAL A 78 15.97 16.71 2.16
CA VAL A 78 16.46 15.43 1.64
C VAL A 78 15.34 14.41 1.58
N TYR A 79 15.19 13.79 0.40
CA TYR A 79 14.49 12.50 0.26
C TYR A 79 15.55 11.39 0.34
N LEU A 80 15.32 10.41 1.20
CA LEU A 80 16.26 9.34 1.49
C LEU A 80 15.61 7.97 1.27
N VAL A 81 16.34 7.10 0.57
CA VAL A 81 16.12 5.64 0.59
C VAL A 81 17.41 5.01 1.08
N ARG A 82 17.36 4.23 2.17
CA ARG A 82 18.56 3.67 2.80
C ARG A 82 18.31 2.24 3.26
N ALA A 83 19.13 1.31 2.80
CA ALA A 83 19.18 -0.06 3.28
C ALA A 83 20.13 -0.20 4.46
N TYR A 84 19.74 -1.02 5.43
CA TYR A 84 20.52 -1.28 6.63
C TYR A 84 20.77 -2.77 6.81
N ASP A 85 22.00 -3.14 7.18
CA ASP A 85 22.24 -4.46 7.76
C ASP A 85 21.58 -4.54 9.14
N TYR A 86 21.06 -5.71 9.49
CA TYR A 86 20.51 -5.95 10.82
C TYR A 86 21.60 -5.86 11.90
N PRO A 87 21.21 -5.56 13.15
CA PRO A 87 22.11 -5.66 14.29
C PRO A 87 22.74 -7.05 14.41
N THR A 88 24.00 -7.13 14.78
CA THR A 88 24.73 -8.41 14.90
C THR A 88 24.17 -9.33 15.99
N ASP A 89 23.56 -8.77 17.03
CA ASP A 89 22.88 -9.51 18.09
C ASP A 89 21.55 -10.14 17.63
N TRP A 90 21.11 -9.91 16.39
CA TRP A 90 19.93 -10.49 15.76
C TRP A 90 20.27 -11.63 14.77
N GLU A 91 21.53 -12.05 14.68
CA GLU A 91 21.95 -13.10 13.72
C GLU A 91 21.19 -14.43 13.90
N ASP A 92 20.80 -14.76 15.13
CA ASP A 92 20.05 -15.98 15.45
C ASP A 92 18.52 -15.82 15.32
N TYR A 93 18.03 -14.63 14.93
CA TYR A 93 16.58 -14.41 14.81
C TYR A 93 16.04 -15.09 13.55
N SER A 94 14.88 -15.74 13.71
CA SER A 94 14.11 -16.17 12.54
C SER A 94 13.67 -14.97 11.70
N GLN A 95 13.38 -15.20 10.42
CA GLN A 95 12.86 -14.16 9.54
C GLN A 95 11.60 -13.47 10.13
N GLU A 96 10.72 -14.24 10.75
CA GLU A 96 9.52 -13.71 11.40
C GLU A 96 9.88 -12.80 12.59
N ALA A 97 10.85 -13.21 13.41
CA ALA A 97 11.31 -12.41 14.55
C ALA A 97 11.94 -11.09 14.07
N LEU A 98 12.80 -11.13 13.04
CA LEU A 98 13.38 -9.93 12.43
C LEU A 98 12.30 -8.95 11.96
N LEU A 99 11.30 -9.44 11.23
CA LEU A 99 10.22 -8.60 10.71
C LEU A 99 9.36 -7.99 11.83
N ARG A 100 9.16 -8.72 12.92
CA ARG A 100 8.39 -8.22 14.08
C ARG A 100 9.04 -7.01 14.74
N GLU A 101 10.38 -6.96 14.79
CA GLU A 101 11.12 -5.86 15.40
C GLU A 101 11.11 -4.57 14.56
N LEU A 102 10.85 -4.64 13.26
CA LEU A 102 10.93 -3.47 12.38
C LEU A 102 9.78 -2.47 12.58
N MET A 103 8.58 -2.95 12.91
CA MET A 103 7.42 -2.07 13.05
C MET A 103 7.53 -1.13 14.26
N PRO A 104 7.89 -1.57 15.49
CA PRO A 104 8.14 -0.67 16.60
C PRO A 104 9.20 0.41 16.30
N ILE A 105 10.26 0.03 15.59
CA ILE A 105 11.32 0.97 15.17
C ILE A 105 10.74 2.03 14.24
N ARG A 106 9.99 1.62 13.23
CA ARG A 106 9.36 2.55 12.28
C ARG A 106 8.38 3.50 12.99
N LEU A 107 7.54 3.00 13.89
CA LEU A 107 6.62 3.83 14.68
C LEU A 107 7.37 4.83 15.56
N ARG A 108 8.45 4.39 16.21
CA ARG A 108 9.28 5.28 17.03
C ARG A 108 9.93 6.40 16.21
N LEU A 109 10.39 6.11 15.01
CA LEU A 109 10.92 7.13 14.08
C LEU A 109 9.83 8.13 13.68
N GLN A 110 8.59 7.68 13.48
CA GLN A 110 7.46 8.56 13.20
C GLN A 110 7.14 9.48 14.37
N GLU A 111 7.08 8.97 15.59
CA GLU A 111 6.89 9.75 16.80
C GLU A 111 7.97 10.82 16.97
N MET A 112 9.23 10.43 16.79
CA MET A 112 10.37 11.35 16.87
C MET A 112 10.27 12.46 15.81
N GLY A 113 9.85 12.11 14.59
CA GLY A 113 9.65 13.06 13.50
C GLY A 113 8.49 14.01 13.76
N ALA A 114 7.38 13.51 14.28
CA ALA A 114 6.21 14.33 14.62
C ALA A 114 6.52 15.34 15.74
N ALA A 115 7.28 14.95 16.77
CA ALA A 115 7.63 15.79 17.89
C ALA A 115 8.48 17.01 17.47
N GLU A 116 9.45 16.81 16.57
CA GLU A 116 10.40 17.85 16.17
C GLU A 116 10.12 18.42 14.76
N LYS A 117 9.18 17.84 14.03
CA LYS A 117 8.82 18.21 12.64
C LYS A 117 10.01 18.20 11.67
N ASP A 118 10.96 17.31 11.89
CA ASP A 118 12.23 17.26 11.17
C ASP A 118 12.45 16.00 10.34
N MET A 119 11.55 15.01 10.44
CA MET A 119 11.56 13.83 9.60
C MET A 119 10.14 13.26 9.39
N VAL A 120 9.94 12.65 8.22
CA VAL A 120 8.76 11.85 7.86
C VAL A 120 9.25 10.52 7.34
N VAL A 121 8.92 9.42 8.01
CA VAL A 121 9.36 8.07 7.62
C VAL A 121 8.18 7.31 7.01
N PHE A 122 8.24 7.03 5.72
CA PHE A 122 7.17 6.35 4.98
C PHE A 122 7.18 4.85 5.19
N SER A 123 8.36 4.22 5.13
CA SER A 123 8.52 2.78 5.31
C SER A 123 9.87 2.45 5.96
N PHE A 124 9.89 1.34 6.69
CA PHE A 124 11.10 0.66 7.14
C PHE A 124 10.82 -0.84 7.10
N TRP A 125 11.05 -1.45 5.92
CA TRP A 125 10.67 -2.83 5.66
C TRP A 125 11.53 -3.43 4.54
N PRO A 126 11.83 -4.74 4.55
CA PRO A 126 12.51 -5.42 3.45
C PRO A 126 11.74 -5.30 2.13
N ASP A 127 12.48 -5.27 1.03
CA ASP A 127 11.92 -5.25 -0.32
C ASP A 127 10.82 -4.19 -0.53
N THR A 128 11.00 -3.02 0.09
CA THR A 128 9.99 -1.95 0.05
C THR A 128 10.64 -0.59 -0.06
N ILE A 129 10.28 0.18 -1.09
CA ILE A 129 10.60 1.60 -1.22
C ILE A 129 9.29 2.37 -1.37
N MET A 130 9.09 3.40 -0.56
CA MET A 130 7.92 4.25 -0.61
C MET A 130 8.31 5.71 -0.70
N ILE A 131 7.72 6.44 -1.64
CA ILE A 131 7.91 7.88 -1.81
C ILE A 131 6.55 8.53 -1.84
N LYS A 132 6.37 9.57 -1.03
CA LYS A 132 5.13 10.37 -1.00
C LYS A 132 5.47 11.84 -1.04
N GLU A 133 4.67 12.63 -1.74
CA GLU A 133 4.76 14.09 -1.75
C GLU A 133 3.42 14.74 -2.08
N VAL A 134 3.26 15.98 -1.68
CA VAL A 134 2.15 16.84 -2.09
C VAL A 134 2.50 17.45 -3.45
N GLY A 135 1.57 17.43 -4.40
CA GLY A 135 1.76 18.02 -5.72
C GLY A 135 1.16 17.21 -6.85
N ASP A 136 1.20 17.78 -8.03
CA ASP A 136 0.83 17.08 -9.26
C ASP A 136 1.75 15.87 -9.50
N PRO A 137 1.21 14.68 -9.86
CA PRO A 137 2.00 13.48 -10.03
C PRO A 137 3.15 13.58 -11.04
N VAL A 138 2.92 14.27 -12.16
CA VAL A 138 3.95 14.44 -13.21
C VAL A 138 5.03 15.38 -12.74
N ALA A 139 4.63 16.54 -12.20
CA ALA A 139 5.54 17.54 -11.68
C ALA A 139 6.42 16.99 -10.53
N VAL A 140 5.84 16.18 -9.64
CA VAL A 140 6.59 15.49 -8.56
C VAL A 140 7.56 14.46 -9.13
N ALA A 141 7.12 13.67 -10.12
CA ALA A 141 7.99 12.66 -10.74
C ALA A 141 9.20 13.28 -11.42
N ASP A 142 9.01 14.37 -12.17
CA ASP A 142 10.08 15.10 -12.83
C ASP A 142 11.02 15.79 -11.83
N TYR A 143 10.45 16.43 -10.81
CA TYR A 143 11.21 17.12 -9.76
C TYR A 143 12.09 16.18 -8.95
N LEU A 144 11.60 14.97 -8.64
CA LEU A 144 12.34 13.95 -7.90
C LEU A 144 13.11 13.01 -8.82
N GLN A 145 13.01 13.14 -10.13
CA GLN A 145 13.67 12.27 -11.11
C GLN A 145 13.35 10.79 -10.85
N LEU A 146 12.06 10.45 -10.75
CA LEU A 146 11.62 9.10 -10.40
C LEU A 146 11.80 8.07 -11.53
N ASP A 147 12.19 8.51 -12.74
CA ASP A 147 12.56 7.69 -13.89
C ASP A 147 13.99 7.13 -13.83
N ARG A 148 14.68 7.38 -12.73
CA ARG A 148 16.10 6.97 -12.54
C ARG A 148 16.25 5.45 -12.51
N LYS A 149 17.39 4.99 -13.06
CA LYS A 149 17.70 3.55 -13.24
C LYS A 149 17.99 2.81 -11.94
N ASP A 150 18.24 3.50 -10.83
CA ASP A 150 18.44 2.90 -9.51
C ASP A 150 17.13 2.67 -8.72
N LEU A 151 16.00 3.10 -9.29
CA LEU A 151 14.65 2.84 -8.76
C LEU A 151 13.87 1.99 -9.76
N THR A 152 14.07 0.70 -9.71
CA THR A 152 13.33 -0.26 -10.52
C THR A 152 12.63 -1.27 -9.63
N ALA A 153 11.49 -1.77 -10.07
CA ALA A 153 10.72 -2.78 -9.34
C ALA A 153 9.85 -3.58 -10.31
N ARG A 154 9.48 -4.78 -9.91
CA ARG A 154 8.54 -5.61 -10.66
C ARG A 154 7.08 -5.27 -10.33
N VAL A 155 6.84 -4.80 -9.10
CA VAL A 155 5.52 -4.31 -8.67
C VAL A 155 5.63 -2.83 -8.32
N ILE A 156 4.80 -2.03 -8.96
CA ILE A 156 4.72 -0.59 -8.77
C ILE A 156 3.26 -0.22 -8.48
N MET A 157 2.99 0.35 -7.31
CA MET A 157 1.69 0.92 -6.97
C MET A 157 1.82 2.44 -6.91
N LEU A 158 0.93 3.15 -7.61
CA LEU A 158 0.94 4.62 -7.61
C LEU A 158 -0.49 5.14 -7.53
N GLN A 159 -0.66 6.21 -6.78
CA GLN A 159 -1.92 6.93 -6.71
C GLN A 159 -1.69 8.43 -6.56
N GLY A 160 -2.40 9.21 -7.38
CA GLY A 160 -2.70 10.61 -7.11
C GLY A 160 -3.97 10.65 -6.26
N ARG A 161 -3.88 11.25 -5.07
CA ARG A 161 -5.05 11.44 -4.21
C ARG A 161 -5.75 12.73 -4.61
N GLN A 162 -7.03 12.66 -4.92
CA GLN A 162 -7.85 13.86 -5.10
C GLN A 162 -8.08 14.54 -3.74
N ASN A 163 -8.02 15.86 -3.71
CA ASN A 163 -8.32 16.62 -2.49
C ASN A 163 -9.83 16.50 -2.18
N THR A 164 -10.12 16.14 -0.94
CA THR A 164 -11.46 16.15 -0.40
C THR A 164 -11.60 17.33 0.59
N ASN A 165 -12.19 17.16 1.73
CA ASN A 165 -12.56 18.31 2.58
C ASN A 165 -11.56 18.64 3.72
N TYR A 166 -10.33 18.12 3.67
CA TYR A 166 -9.33 18.32 4.75
C TYR A 166 -7.90 18.45 4.22
N GLU A 167 -7.06 19.07 5.03
CA GLU A 167 -5.64 19.28 4.74
C GLU A 167 -4.94 17.96 4.43
N ILE A 168 -4.06 17.97 3.41
CA ILE A 168 -3.34 16.77 3.01
C ILE A 168 -2.12 16.57 3.90
N ASP A 169 -2.16 15.48 4.65
CA ASP A 169 -1.00 14.93 5.33
C ASP A 169 -0.29 13.93 4.42
N LEU A 170 1.04 13.93 4.44
CA LEU A 170 1.84 12.98 3.64
C LEU A 170 1.56 11.53 4.02
N TYR A 171 1.29 11.25 5.28
CA TYR A 171 0.91 9.90 5.72
C TYR A 171 -0.45 9.46 5.19
N ALA A 172 -1.33 10.42 4.87
CA ALA A 172 -2.63 10.14 4.27
C ALA A 172 -2.59 9.90 2.76
N CYS A 173 -1.46 10.13 2.08
CA CYS A 173 -1.31 9.79 0.66
C CYS A 173 -1.20 8.28 0.49
N HIS A 174 -1.93 7.74 -0.51
CA HIS A 174 -1.82 6.33 -0.90
C HIS A 174 -0.50 6.06 -1.65
N PRO A 175 -0.04 4.78 -1.77
CA PRO A 175 -0.55 3.59 -1.11
C PRO A 175 -0.33 3.60 0.40
N PHE A 176 -1.19 2.88 1.13
CA PHE A 176 -0.93 2.51 2.52
C PHE A 176 -0.17 1.20 2.58
N PHE A 177 0.69 1.05 3.59
CA PHE A 177 1.56 -0.12 3.73
C PHE A 177 1.67 -0.54 5.19
N LEU A 178 1.52 -1.83 5.45
CA LEU A 178 1.66 -2.44 6.77
C LEU A 178 2.27 -3.83 6.65
N GLN A 179 3.50 -4.01 7.11
CA GLN A 179 4.16 -5.33 7.21
C GLN A 179 4.06 -6.20 5.94
N GLY A 180 4.34 -5.61 4.78
CA GLY A 180 4.27 -6.31 3.49
C GLY A 180 2.92 -6.23 2.77
N TYR A 181 1.85 -5.89 3.47
CA TYR A 181 0.53 -5.64 2.88
C TYR A 181 0.42 -4.20 2.42
N ALA A 182 -0.13 -3.98 1.24
CA ALA A 182 -0.38 -2.64 0.73
C ALA A 182 -1.74 -2.54 0.08
N THR A 183 -2.39 -1.38 0.22
CA THR A 183 -3.61 -1.05 -0.52
C THR A 183 -3.61 0.39 -1.00
N MET A 184 -4.32 0.63 -2.09
CA MET A 184 -4.77 1.93 -2.53
C MET A 184 -6.24 1.82 -2.93
N THR A 185 -6.99 2.88 -2.72
CA THR A 185 -8.45 2.87 -2.92
C THR A 185 -8.90 4.06 -3.76
N ASN A 186 -9.85 3.80 -4.63
CA ASN A 186 -10.68 4.83 -5.23
C ASN A 186 -12.06 4.72 -4.59
N GLY A 187 -12.44 5.69 -3.77
CA GLY A 187 -13.72 5.68 -3.08
C GLY A 187 -13.68 6.36 -1.71
N GLU A 188 -14.71 6.12 -0.95
CA GLU A 188 -14.92 6.65 0.40
C GLU A 188 -15.38 5.53 1.33
N ASN A 189 -15.07 5.66 2.61
CA ASN A 189 -15.50 4.74 3.66
C ASN A 189 -16.28 5.50 4.75
N THR A 190 -17.57 5.43 4.69
CA THR A 190 -18.46 6.12 5.65
C THR A 190 -18.51 5.41 7.02
N ALA A 191 -18.08 4.15 7.10
CA ALA A 191 -17.96 3.39 8.35
C ALA A 191 -16.59 3.54 9.03
N PHE A 192 -15.76 4.50 8.60
CA PHE A 192 -14.35 4.66 9.01
C PHE A 192 -14.15 4.64 10.53
N ILE A 193 -14.91 5.42 11.28
CA ILE A 193 -14.76 5.53 12.75
C ILE A 193 -14.96 4.15 13.41
N GLN A 194 -15.99 3.42 13.01
CA GLN A 194 -16.27 2.08 13.53
C GLN A 194 -15.16 1.09 13.19
N ASN A 195 -14.65 1.14 11.96
CA ASN A 195 -13.56 0.25 11.53
C ASN A 195 -12.28 0.55 12.29
N ARG A 196 -11.90 1.84 12.40
CA ARG A 196 -10.74 2.29 13.16
C ARG A 196 -10.81 1.84 14.61
N ASP A 197 -11.93 2.12 15.29
CA ASP A 197 -12.09 1.82 16.71
C ASP A 197 -12.06 0.30 16.98
N PHE A 198 -12.59 -0.50 16.05
CA PHE A 198 -12.46 -1.96 16.10
C PHE A 198 -11.00 -2.41 16.05
N LEU A 199 -10.21 -1.85 15.13
CA LEU A 199 -8.79 -2.18 14.96
C LEU A 199 -7.98 -1.70 16.16
N MET A 200 -8.16 -0.46 16.58
CA MET A 200 -7.45 0.12 17.74
C MET A 200 -7.72 -0.64 19.04
N SER A 201 -8.97 -1.08 19.28
CA SER A 201 -9.31 -1.88 20.46
C SER A 201 -8.61 -3.25 20.52
N ARG A 202 -7.98 -3.67 19.42
CA ARG A 202 -7.20 -4.90 19.28
C ARG A 202 -5.69 -4.67 19.18
N GLY A 203 -5.24 -3.43 19.45
CA GLY A 203 -3.83 -3.07 19.43
C GLY A 203 -3.28 -2.72 18.04
N PHE A 204 -4.16 -2.43 17.06
CA PHE A 204 -3.74 -1.95 15.75
C PHE A 204 -3.86 -0.43 15.69
N ASP A 205 -2.86 0.27 16.19
CA ASP A 205 -2.87 1.74 16.40
C ASP A 205 -2.71 2.56 15.12
N GLY A 206 -2.77 1.94 13.96
CA GLY A 206 -2.61 2.64 12.68
C GLY A 206 -1.16 2.95 12.35
N TYR A 207 -0.68 2.40 11.26
CA TYR A 207 0.70 2.57 10.81
C TYR A 207 0.99 4.01 10.36
N HIS A 208 -0.02 4.68 9.81
CA HIS A 208 0.03 6.07 9.39
C HIS A 208 -0.83 7.00 10.29
N GLY A 209 -1.36 6.50 11.40
CA GLY A 209 -2.13 7.26 12.38
C GLY A 209 -3.61 7.43 12.05
N TYR A 210 -4.14 6.66 11.10
CA TYR A 210 -5.53 6.76 10.61
C TYR A 210 -5.92 8.18 10.14
N LEU A 211 -4.99 8.83 9.44
CA LEU A 211 -5.22 10.16 8.86
C LEU A 211 -6.05 10.13 7.58
N SER A 212 -6.40 8.95 7.08
CA SER A 212 -7.30 8.73 5.98
C SER A 212 -8.27 7.59 6.29
N ASP A 213 -9.50 7.73 5.85
CA ASP A 213 -10.53 6.68 5.90
C ASP A 213 -10.11 5.41 5.15
N SER A 214 -9.22 5.54 4.18
CA SER A 214 -8.72 4.43 3.35
C SER A 214 -7.63 3.60 4.02
N GLU A 215 -7.00 4.06 5.09
CA GLU A 215 -5.96 3.29 5.78
C GLU A 215 -6.51 1.99 6.39
N VAL A 216 -7.78 1.98 6.80
CA VAL A 216 -8.42 0.79 7.38
C VAL A 216 -8.47 -0.40 6.42
N PHE A 217 -8.41 -0.20 5.10
CA PHE A 217 -8.38 -1.31 4.14
C PHE A 217 -7.11 -2.14 4.28
N THR A 218 -5.94 -1.49 4.45
CA THR A 218 -4.67 -2.19 4.68
C THR A 218 -4.65 -2.89 6.03
N HIS A 219 -5.15 -2.23 7.07
CA HIS A 219 -5.20 -2.81 8.41
C HIS A 219 -6.17 -3.98 8.50
N SER A 220 -7.34 -3.89 7.85
CA SER A 220 -8.30 -5.00 7.77
C SER A 220 -7.73 -6.20 6.99
N LEU A 221 -6.99 -5.92 5.91
CA LEU A 221 -6.30 -6.96 5.14
C LEU A 221 -5.26 -7.70 6.01
N HIS A 222 -4.40 -6.95 6.70
CA HIS A 222 -3.42 -7.51 7.62
C HIS A 222 -4.08 -8.28 8.77
N TYR A 223 -5.15 -7.72 9.36
CA TYR A 223 -5.88 -8.37 10.45
C TYR A 223 -6.46 -9.72 10.03
N LEU A 224 -7.15 -9.76 8.89
CA LEU A 224 -7.79 -10.99 8.41
C LEU A 224 -6.77 -12.06 8.00
N ILE A 225 -5.73 -11.68 7.26
CA ILE A 225 -4.78 -12.65 6.71
C ILE A 225 -3.68 -12.99 7.72
N SER A 226 -2.98 -11.98 8.27
CA SER A 226 -1.82 -12.23 9.11
C SER A 226 -2.19 -12.56 10.55
N TYR A 227 -3.17 -11.86 11.12
CA TYR A 227 -3.54 -12.05 12.53
C TYR A 227 -4.53 -13.21 12.72
N LEU A 228 -5.57 -13.32 11.87
CA LEU A 228 -6.54 -14.42 11.95
C LEU A 228 -6.13 -15.67 11.16
N GLY A 229 -5.09 -15.59 10.33
CA GLY A 229 -4.61 -16.72 9.52
C GLY A 229 -5.54 -17.13 8.39
N LEU A 230 -6.39 -16.22 7.90
CA LEU A 230 -7.35 -16.49 6.82
C LEU A 230 -6.72 -16.27 5.45
N GLY A 231 -7.28 -16.90 4.40
CA GLY A 231 -6.86 -16.65 3.02
C GLY A 231 -7.38 -15.32 2.45
N LEU A 232 -6.82 -14.90 1.29
CA LEU A 232 -7.23 -13.67 0.61
C LEU A 232 -8.73 -13.67 0.23
N GLU A 233 -9.30 -14.83 -0.09
CA GLU A 233 -10.73 -15.00 -0.38
C GLU A 233 -11.63 -14.51 0.76
N CYS A 234 -11.16 -14.65 2.01
CA CYS A 234 -11.89 -14.17 3.18
C CYS A 234 -11.85 -12.64 3.36
N TYR A 235 -10.90 -11.95 2.71
CA TYR A 235 -10.79 -10.50 2.84
C TYR A 235 -12.08 -9.79 2.38
N LYS A 236 -12.57 -10.14 1.20
CA LYS A 236 -13.82 -9.56 0.68
C LYS A 236 -15.02 -9.92 1.55
N HIS A 237 -15.10 -11.14 2.08
CA HIS A 237 -16.15 -11.54 3.00
C HIS A 237 -16.11 -10.75 4.33
N GLY A 238 -14.92 -10.34 4.77
CA GLY A 238 -14.75 -9.53 5.98
C GLY A 238 -15.19 -8.08 5.79
N ILE A 239 -14.83 -7.46 4.66
CA ILE A 239 -15.09 -6.02 4.43
C ILE A 239 -16.40 -5.75 3.66
N THR A 240 -16.85 -6.69 2.84
CA THR A 240 -18.07 -6.58 2.01
C THR A 240 -18.80 -7.92 2.01
N PRO A 241 -19.39 -8.37 3.15
CA PRO A 241 -19.98 -9.69 3.27
C PRO A 241 -21.21 -9.86 2.37
N LEU A 242 -21.48 -11.09 2.01
CA LEU A 242 -22.74 -11.48 1.38
C LEU A 242 -23.94 -11.11 2.25
N ASN A 243 -25.11 -10.95 1.63
CA ASN A 243 -26.36 -10.83 2.36
C ASN A 243 -26.73 -12.16 3.06
N ASP A 244 -27.68 -12.12 3.99
CA ASP A 244 -28.00 -13.29 4.80
C ASP A 244 -28.57 -14.44 3.96
N ASP A 245 -29.42 -14.16 2.98
CA ASP A 245 -29.99 -15.19 2.11
C ASP A 245 -28.91 -15.91 1.29
N ALA A 246 -27.91 -15.17 0.77
CA ALA A 246 -26.79 -15.77 0.04
C ALA A 246 -25.88 -16.58 0.98
N ILE A 247 -25.68 -16.14 2.22
CA ILE A 247 -24.93 -16.90 3.22
C ILE A 247 -25.66 -18.20 3.60
N GLU A 248 -27.01 -18.18 3.75
CA GLU A 248 -27.78 -19.37 4.09
C GLU A 248 -27.64 -20.50 3.07
N THR A 249 -27.49 -20.16 1.79
CA THR A 249 -27.34 -21.12 0.70
C THR A 249 -25.90 -21.44 0.34
N HIS A 250 -24.92 -20.77 0.99
CA HIS A 250 -23.51 -20.97 0.69
C HIS A 250 -22.99 -22.30 1.28
N PRO A 251 -22.07 -23.03 0.57
CA PRO A 251 -21.46 -24.25 1.10
C PRO A 251 -20.82 -24.07 2.50
N ASP A 252 -20.19 -22.91 2.75
CA ASP A 252 -19.51 -22.59 4.00
C ASP A 252 -20.36 -21.70 4.92
N THR A 253 -21.69 -21.88 4.93
CA THR A 253 -22.63 -21.01 5.65
C THR A 253 -22.26 -20.80 7.12
N ALA A 254 -21.88 -21.87 7.84
CA ALA A 254 -21.53 -21.78 9.26
C ALA A 254 -20.31 -20.86 9.50
N PHE A 255 -19.27 -21.01 8.69
CA PHE A 255 -18.07 -20.19 8.76
C PHE A 255 -18.38 -18.74 8.38
N LEU A 256 -19.10 -18.50 7.28
CA LEU A 256 -19.42 -17.14 6.82
C LEU A 256 -20.31 -16.37 7.79
N LYS A 257 -21.27 -17.05 8.46
CA LYS A 257 -22.05 -16.45 9.56
C LYS A 257 -21.15 -16.01 10.70
N HIS A 258 -20.22 -16.88 11.10
CA HIS A 258 -19.27 -16.58 12.16
C HIS A 258 -18.34 -15.43 11.79
N LEU A 259 -17.76 -15.46 10.58
CA LEU A 259 -16.90 -14.41 10.08
C LEU A 259 -17.63 -13.06 10.02
N LYS A 260 -18.84 -13.02 9.45
CA LYS A 260 -19.67 -11.81 9.37
C LYS A 260 -19.96 -11.23 10.76
N TYR A 261 -20.29 -12.09 11.73
CA TYR A 261 -20.53 -11.66 13.11
C TYR A 261 -19.25 -11.12 13.78
N ALA A 262 -18.15 -11.86 13.68
CA ALA A 262 -16.88 -11.49 14.30
C ALA A 262 -16.28 -10.21 13.69
N CYS A 263 -16.43 -10.02 12.38
CA CYS A 263 -15.87 -8.89 11.62
C CYS A 263 -16.92 -7.81 11.28
N ARG A 264 -18.11 -7.82 11.91
CA ARG A 264 -19.17 -6.84 11.58
C ARG A 264 -18.74 -5.39 11.65
N SER A 265 -17.80 -5.08 12.52
CA SER A 265 -17.24 -3.71 12.64
C SER A 265 -16.15 -3.39 11.62
N LEU A 266 -15.72 -4.36 10.81
CA LEU A 266 -14.83 -4.15 9.67
C LEU A 266 -15.57 -3.98 8.34
N ILE A 267 -16.90 -4.13 8.34
CA ILE A 267 -17.70 -3.92 7.14
C ILE A 267 -17.49 -2.49 6.66
N ILE A 268 -17.04 -2.37 5.42
CA ILE A 268 -16.86 -1.09 4.76
C ILE A 268 -18.20 -0.65 4.16
N ASP A 269 -18.56 0.58 4.41
CA ASP A 269 -19.71 1.21 3.79
C ASP A 269 -19.26 2.36 2.90
N GLY A 270 -19.89 2.49 1.72
CA GLY A 270 -19.53 3.46 0.70
C GLY A 270 -18.97 2.84 -0.58
N PRO A 271 -18.90 3.64 -1.66
CA PRO A 271 -18.38 3.21 -2.95
C PRO A 271 -16.86 3.05 -2.89
N ASN A 272 -16.32 1.89 -3.28
CA ASN A 272 -14.87 1.71 -3.31
C ASN A 272 -14.40 0.68 -4.34
N CYS A 273 -13.20 0.90 -4.86
CA CYS A 273 -12.38 -0.07 -5.56
C CYS A 273 -11.02 -0.10 -4.88
N VAL A 274 -10.65 -1.26 -4.35
CA VAL A 274 -9.40 -1.50 -3.64
C VAL A 274 -8.46 -2.27 -4.53
N ILE A 275 -7.27 -1.73 -4.76
CA ILE A 275 -6.15 -2.44 -5.40
C ILE A 275 -5.12 -2.70 -4.31
N GLY A 276 -4.69 -3.95 -4.16
CA GLY A 276 -3.76 -4.32 -3.10
C GLY A 276 -2.63 -5.21 -3.56
N CYS A 277 -1.63 -5.33 -2.69
CA CYS A 277 -0.46 -6.17 -2.85
C CYS A 277 -0.20 -6.91 -1.54
N LEU A 278 -0.01 -8.22 -1.62
CA LEU A 278 0.34 -9.08 -0.49
C LEU A 278 1.87 -9.14 -0.28
N PRO A 279 2.34 -9.69 0.86
CA PRO A 279 3.78 -9.83 1.13
C PRO A 279 4.56 -10.59 0.06
N ASP A 280 3.96 -11.57 -0.60
CA ASP A 280 4.53 -12.34 -1.71
C ASP A 280 4.45 -11.66 -3.07
N THR A 281 4.04 -10.40 -3.10
CA THR A 281 3.80 -9.59 -4.32
C THR A 281 2.60 -10.00 -5.17
N THR A 282 1.71 -10.83 -4.65
CA THR A 282 0.40 -11.07 -5.28
C THR A 282 -0.39 -9.76 -5.34
N LEU A 283 -0.87 -9.39 -6.52
CA LEU A 283 -1.75 -8.25 -6.74
C LEU A 283 -3.21 -8.69 -6.73
N PHE A 284 -4.08 -7.87 -6.17
CA PHE A 284 -5.51 -8.13 -6.17
C PHE A 284 -6.35 -6.86 -6.36
N MET A 285 -7.58 -7.04 -6.80
CA MET A 285 -8.60 -5.98 -6.90
C MET A 285 -9.92 -6.46 -6.31
N VAL A 286 -10.48 -5.65 -5.43
CA VAL A 286 -11.79 -5.86 -4.79
C VAL A 286 -12.65 -4.61 -4.96
N GLN A 287 -13.92 -4.79 -5.22
CA GLN A 287 -14.88 -3.68 -5.36
C GLN A 287 -15.98 -3.75 -4.30
N ASP A 288 -16.63 -2.60 -4.10
CA ASP A 288 -17.80 -2.51 -3.22
C ASP A 288 -18.96 -3.41 -3.71
N ARG A 289 -19.94 -3.62 -2.82
CA ARG A 289 -21.10 -4.50 -3.06
C ARG A 289 -21.89 -4.20 -4.32
N LYS A 290 -21.91 -2.92 -4.76
CA LYS A 290 -22.68 -2.46 -5.92
C LYS A 290 -21.81 -2.13 -7.11
N LYS A 291 -20.48 -2.28 -6.99
CA LYS A 291 -19.50 -1.88 -8.02
C LYS A 291 -19.70 -0.44 -8.47
N LEU A 292 -19.80 0.48 -7.50
CA LEU A 292 -20.04 1.91 -7.80
C LEU A 292 -18.77 2.63 -8.28
N ARG A 293 -17.59 2.15 -7.89
CA ARG A 293 -16.32 2.67 -8.40
C ARG A 293 -15.77 1.75 -9.47
N PRO A 294 -15.24 2.31 -10.57
CA PRO A 294 -14.67 1.52 -11.64
C PRO A 294 -13.37 0.81 -11.21
N GLY A 295 -13.09 -0.30 -11.86
CA GLY A 295 -11.84 -1.02 -11.76
C GLY A 295 -11.67 -1.89 -12.98
N VAL A 296 -10.50 -1.82 -13.61
CA VAL A 296 -10.18 -2.54 -14.83
C VAL A 296 -8.77 -3.14 -14.75
N ILE A 297 -8.61 -4.31 -15.31
CA ILE A 297 -7.33 -5.02 -15.39
C ILE A 297 -7.04 -5.31 -16.86
N GLY A 298 -5.85 -4.97 -17.31
CA GLY A 298 -5.36 -5.34 -18.63
C GLY A 298 -3.98 -5.98 -18.51
N GLY A 299 -3.60 -6.77 -19.50
CA GLY A 299 -2.32 -7.44 -19.53
C GLY A 299 -1.75 -7.59 -20.91
N SER A 300 -0.44 -7.57 -21.00
CA SER A 300 0.35 -7.85 -22.20
C SER A 300 1.74 -8.36 -21.83
N ASP A 301 2.20 -9.41 -22.49
CA ASP A 301 3.59 -9.92 -22.39
C ASP A 301 4.09 -10.14 -20.95
N GLY A 302 3.24 -10.67 -20.08
CA GLY A 302 3.56 -10.90 -18.66
C GLY A 302 3.51 -9.66 -17.79
N THR A 303 3.07 -8.53 -18.32
CA THR A 303 2.80 -7.29 -17.57
C THR A 303 1.30 -7.14 -17.35
N TYR A 304 0.89 -6.89 -16.12
CA TYR A 304 -0.51 -6.63 -15.77
C TYR A 304 -0.63 -5.25 -15.12
N VAL A 305 -1.67 -4.53 -15.50
CA VAL A 305 -2.02 -3.22 -14.95
C VAL A 305 -3.41 -3.27 -14.35
N PHE A 306 -3.50 -2.91 -13.08
CA PHE A 306 -4.73 -2.71 -12.34
C PHE A 306 -4.97 -1.20 -12.24
N SER A 307 -6.10 -0.73 -12.69
CA SER A 307 -6.40 0.70 -12.72
C SER A 307 -7.86 0.96 -12.34
N SER A 308 -8.12 2.11 -11.75
CA SER A 308 -9.49 2.62 -11.59
C SER A 308 -10.08 3.07 -12.92
N GLU A 309 -9.25 3.35 -13.94
CA GLU A 309 -9.70 3.91 -15.23
C GLU A 309 -8.96 3.25 -16.40
N ILE A 310 -9.67 3.08 -17.53
CA ILE A 310 -9.13 2.45 -18.73
C ILE A 310 -8.01 3.27 -19.38
N CYS A 311 -8.06 4.59 -19.28
CA CYS A 311 -6.98 5.46 -19.79
C CYS A 311 -5.64 5.19 -19.11
N GLY A 312 -5.64 4.73 -17.85
CA GLY A 312 -4.43 4.28 -17.16
C GLY A 312 -3.80 3.08 -17.85
N LEU A 313 -4.60 2.10 -18.31
CA LEU A 313 -4.13 0.96 -19.09
C LEU A 313 -3.59 1.41 -20.45
N ASP A 314 -4.34 2.27 -21.15
CA ASP A 314 -3.95 2.80 -22.46
C ASP A 314 -2.59 3.51 -22.43
N ALA A 315 -2.30 4.20 -21.33
CA ALA A 315 -1.03 4.90 -21.15
C ALA A 315 0.15 3.99 -20.79
N VAL A 316 -0.10 2.88 -20.07
CA VAL A 316 0.99 2.00 -19.57
C VAL A 316 1.26 0.84 -20.51
N ILE A 317 0.21 0.24 -21.08
CA ILE A 317 0.25 -0.90 -22.01
C ILE A 317 -0.55 -0.60 -23.27
N PRO A 318 -0.13 0.39 -24.10
CA PRO A 318 -0.92 0.86 -25.26
C PRO A 318 -1.13 -0.21 -26.33
N HIS A 319 -0.24 -1.19 -26.44
CA HIS A 319 -0.27 -2.22 -27.47
C HIS A 319 -0.93 -3.54 -27.04
N ARG A 320 -1.55 -3.58 -25.84
CA ARG A 320 -2.26 -4.77 -25.36
C ARG A 320 -3.47 -5.10 -26.25
N ASP A 321 -3.88 -6.35 -26.24
CA ASP A 321 -5.17 -6.74 -26.81
C ASP A 321 -6.32 -6.28 -25.87
N LYS A 322 -6.99 -5.21 -26.26
CA LYS A 322 -8.08 -4.59 -25.48
C LYS A 322 -9.30 -5.50 -25.30
N GLN A 323 -9.45 -6.55 -26.12
CA GLN A 323 -10.53 -7.53 -25.94
C GLN A 323 -10.34 -8.37 -24.67
N HIS A 324 -9.12 -8.43 -24.16
CA HIS A 324 -8.79 -9.12 -22.92
C HIS A 324 -8.82 -8.18 -21.68
N ASP A 325 -9.15 -6.91 -21.85
CA ASP A 325 -9.38 -6.03 -20.71
C ASP A 325 -10.58 -6.56 -19.90
N PHE A 326 -10.39 -6.64 -18.60
CA PHE A 326 -11.31 -7.31 -17.72
C PHE A 326 -11.74 -6.39 -16.56
N GLN A 327 -13.02 -6.40 -16.25
CA GLN A 327 -13.58 -5.71 -15.09
C GLN A 327 -14.16 -6.73 -14.11
N PRO A 328 -13.58 -6.88 -12.90
CA PRO A 328 -14.16 -7.79 -11.90
C PRO A 328 -15.61 -7.42 -11.58
N MET A 329 -16.44 -8.43 -11.35
CA MET A 329 -17.81 -8.21 -10.91
C MET A 329 -17.88 -7.97 -9.40
N HIS A 330 -19.03 -7.54 -8.92
CA HIS A 330 -19.23 -7.15 -7.51
C HIS A 330 -19.01 -8.28 -6.49
N LEU A 331 -19.03 -9.55 -6.90
CA LEU A 331 -18.70 -10.70 -6.04
C LEU A 331 -17.25 -11.16 -6.17
N ASP A 332 -16.52 -10.67 -7.18
CA ASP A 332 -15.19 -11.17 -7.49
C ASP A 332 -14.10 -10.45 -6.69
N THR A 333 -13.06 -11.20 -6.38
CA THR A 333 -11.71 -10.69 -6.12
C THR A 333 -10.84 -11.15 -7.27
N ALA A 334 -10.36 -10.22 -8.08
CA ALA A 334 -9.40 -10.54 -9.14
C ALA A 334 -7.99 -10.60 -8.56
N VAL A 335 -7.22 -11.60 -8.94
CA VAL A 335 -5.90 -11.88 -8.38
C VAL A 335 -4.90 -12.17 -9.51
N VAL A 336 -3.69 -11.64 -9.40
CA VAL A 336 -2.53 -12.02 -10.21
C VAL A 336 -1.38 -12.37 -9.29
N THR A 337 -0.98 -13.63 -9.31
CA THR A 337 0.17 -14.10 -8.52
C THR A 337 1.47 -13.95 -9.30
N PRO A 338 2.63 -13.71 -8.63
CA PRO A 338 3.91 -13.55 -9.29
C PRO A 338 4.39 -14.82 -10.02
N ARG A 339 3.86 -15.99 -9.65
CA ARG A 339 4.24 -17.28 -10.23
C ARG A 339 3.48 -17.61 -11.51
N ARG A 340 2.20 -17.21 -11.60
CA ARG A 340 1.33 -17.63 -12.72
C ARG A 340 1.16 -16.54 -13.77
N LEU A 341 1.30 -15.26 -13.40
CA LEU A 341 1.08 -14.11 -14.29
C LEU A 341 -0.20 -14.27 -15.15
N LYS A 342 -1.28 -14.63 -14.48
CA LYS A 342 -2.61 -14.82 -15.07
C LYS A 342 -3.64 -14.27 -14.10
N VAL A 343 -4.69 -13.62 -14.62
CA VAL A 343 -5.82 -13.19 -13.80
C VAL A 343 -6.62 -14.41 -13.37
N GLU A 344 -6.78 -14.59 -12.08
CA GLU A 344 -7.66 -15.56 -11.46
C GLU A 344 -8.76 -14.82 -10.69
N LEU A 345 -9.93 -15.44 -10.59
CA LEU A 345 -11.08 -14.89 -9.86
C LEU A 345 -11.37 -15.76 -8.65
N LEU A 346 -11.51 -15.11 -7.50
CA LEU A 346 -12.06 -15.69 -6.29
C LEU A 346 -13.47 -15.10 -6.14
N CYS A 347 -14.50 -15.90 -6.43
CA CYS A 347 -15.89 -15.43 -6.33
C CYS A 347 -16.43 -15.72 -4.94
N GLN A 348 -17.12 -14.74 -4.34
CA GLN A 348 -17.74 -14.94 -3.02
C GLN A 348 -18.86 -16.00 -2.99
N ALA A 349 -19.35 -16.42 -4.14
CA ALA A 349 -20.35 -17.50 -4.23
C ALA A 349 -19.75 -18.91 -4.27
N ASP A 350 -18.44 -19.01 -4.48
CA ASP A 350 -17.73 -20.30 -4.55
C ASP A 350 -17.34 -20.79 -3.15
N PRO A 351 -17.19 -22.10 -2.95
CA PRO A 351 -16.65 -22.66 -1.71
C PRO A 351 -15.28 -22.03 -1.38
N LEU A 352 -15.07 -21.74 -0.10
CA LEU A 352 -13.77 -21.27 0.36
C LEU A 352 -12.72 -22.37 0.23
N MET A 353 -11.56 -22.01 -0.29
CA MET A 353 -10.40 -22.90 -0.33
C MET A 353 -9.77 -22.93 1.07
N VAL A 354 -10.40 -23.66 1.99
CA VAL A 354 -9.82 -23.87 3.32
C VAL A 354 -8.68 -24.89 3.17
N ASN A 355 -7.44 -24.41 3.31
CA ASN A 355 -6.26 -25.27 3.44
C ASN A 355 -6.13 -25.81 4.87
#